data_06e5c204481216ae5d4fe7f0ce5d2436
#
_entry.id   06e5c204481216ae5d4fe7f0ce5d2436
#
_cell.length_a   1.000
_cell.length_b   1.000
_cell.length_c   1.000
_cell.angle_alpha   90.00
_cell.angle_beta   90.00
_cell.angle_gamma   90.00
#
_symmetry.space_group_name_H-M   'P 1'
#
loop_
_entity.id
_entity.type
_entity.pdbx_description
1 polymer ?
#
loop_
_entity_poly.entity_id
_entity_poly.type
_entity_poly.pdbx_seq_one_letter_code
_entity_poly.pdbx_strand_id
1 'polypeptide(L)'
;TLTAAITGVLAAKGLAQARKYDEIDSAPEEKARGITINISHQEYETDTRHYAHVDCPGHADFIKNMITGAAQMDGAILVVAGTDGPMQQTREHILLASQVGVDRIVVFINKADQVDDPELLELVEMEIRELLSKYKFDGDNTPIIVGSARKALDVVESGNVNFEDEYVKKILDLMNAVDTFIPTPERDKDKTFLMAVEDVFTITGRGTVATGRVERGQLKSMEEVEIVGLSEAPRKTVCTGIEMFRKLLDYCEAGDNVGLLLRGVDRNSIERGMVIAKPGTIKPHRKFKAEVYVLSKEEGGRHTPFVTGYRPQFFFRTTDVTGTLNLPDGVEMV
;
A
#
# COMPACT_ATOMS: atom_id res chain seq x y z
N THR A 1 -0.18 -3.45 -14.96
CA THR A 1 -0.50 -4.65 -15.79
C THR A 1 -0.94 -5.84 -14.94
N LEU A 2 -0.20 -6.24 -13.89
CA LEU A 2 -0.58 -7.37 -13.03
C LEU A 2 -1.93 -7.13 -12.35
N THR A 3 -2.14 -5.95 -11.79
CA THR A 3 -3.41 -5.53 -11.16
C THR A 3 -4.59 -5.65 -12.11
N ALA A 4 -4.40 -5.24 -13.39
CA ALA A 4 -5.42 -5.40 -14.43
C ALA A 4 -5.69 -6.88 -14.75
N ALA A 5 -4.64 -7.72 -14.80
CA ALA A 5 -4.81 -9.16 -15.02
C ALA A 5 -5.56 -9.82 -13.87
N ILE A 6 -5.21 -9.51 -12.61
CA ILE A 6 -5.90 -10.02 -11.42
C ILE A 6 -7.39 -9.64 -11.45
N THR A 7 -7.69 -8.34 -11.57
CA THR A 7 -9.08 -7.86 -11.57
C THR A 7 -9.87 -8.42 -12.75
N GLY A 8 -9.26 -8.58 -13.93
CA GLY A 8 -9.90 -9.15 -15.11
C GLY A 8 -10.20 -10.63 -14.96
N VAL A 9 -9.26 -11.44 -14.48
CA VAL A 9 -9.46 -12.88 -14.25
C VAL A 9 -10.52 -13.12 -13.16
N LEU A 10 -10.47 -12.37 -12.06
CA LEU A 10 -11.46 -12.47 -11.00
C LEU A 10 -12.83 -11.95 -11.42
N ALA A 11 -12.90 -10.92 -12.25
CA ALA A 11 -14.18 -10.43 -12.81
C ALA A 11 -14.85 -11.49 -13.69
N ALA A 12 -14.09 -12.29 -14.45
CA ALA A 12 -14.63 -13.41 -15.21
C ALA A 12 -15.24 -14.50 -14.31
N LYS A 13 -14.84 -14.57 -13.04
CA LYS A 13 -15.46 -15.41 -11.99
C LYS A 13 -16.59 -14.71 -11.24
N GLY A 14 -16.89 -13.43 -11.52
CA GLY A 14 -17.88 -12.64 -10.78
C GLY A 14 -17.38 -12.11 -9.42
N LEU A 15 -16.08 -12.14 -9.16
CA LEU A 15 -15.44 -11.81 -7.89
C LEU A 15 -14.76 -10.43 -7.88
N ALA A 16 -14.83 -9.70 -8.99
CA ALA A 16 -14.26 -8.35 -9.10
C ALA A 16 -15.00 -7.52 -10.15
N GLN A 17 -14.71 -6.23 -10.22
CA GLN A 17 -14.97 -5.41 -11.40
C GLN A 17 -13.68 -5.34 -12.22
N ALA A 18 -13.74 -5.79 -13.49
CA ALA A 18 -12.61 -5.66 -14.39
C ALA A 18 -12.18 -4.19 -14.53
N ARG A 19 -10.89 -3.95 -14.41
CA ARG A 19 -10.27 -2.63 -14.62
C ARG A 19 -9.29 -2.73 -15.77
N LYS A 20 -9.41 -1.81 -16.71
CA LYS A 20 -8.42 -1.69 -17.78
C LYS A 20 -7.12 -1.09 -17.24
N TYR A 21 -6.04 -1.39 -17.92
CA TYR A 21 -4.71 -0.87 -17.56
C TYR A 21 -4.69 0.67 -17.43
N ASP A 22 -5.31 1.38 -18.38
CA ASP A 22 -5.40 2.83 -18.44
C ASP A 22 -6.41 3.45 -17.44
N GLU A 23 -7.23 2.63 -16.79
CA GLU A 23 -8.11 3.06 -15.70
C GLU A 23 -7.43 2.97 -14.33
N ILE A 24 -6.43 2.11 -14.17
CA ILE A 24 -5.62 1.95 -12.96
C ILE A 24 -4.64 3.12 -12.88
N ASP A 25 -3.78 3.28 -13.90
CA ASP A 25 -2.88 4.42 -14.05
C ASP A 25 -3.59 5.55 -14.81
N SER A 26 -4.45 6.29 -14.11
CA SER A 26 -5.42 7.20 -14.74
C SER A 26 -4.88 8.61 -15.00
N ALA A 27 -3.85 9.04 -14.25
CA ALA A 27 -3.30 10.38 -14.37
C ALA A 27 -2.61 10.60 -15.73
N PRO A 28 -2.71 11.80 -16.34
CA PRO A 28 -2.09 12.08 -17.62
C PRO A 28 -0.58 11.80 -17.67
N GLU A 29 0.12 12.06 -16.57
CA GLU A 29 1.56 11.84 -16.46
C GLU A 29 1.89 10.33 -16.38
N GLU A 30 1.09 9.53 -15.68
CA GLU A 30 1.21 8.08 -15.62
C GLU A 30 1.07 7.47 -17.01
N LYS A 31 0.05 7.89 -17.76
CA LYS A 31 -0.19 7.44 -19.13
C LYS A 31 0.94 7.84 -20.09
N ALA A 32 1.47 9.06 -19.93
CA ALA A 32 2.55 9.56 -20.77
C ALA A 32 3.88 8.84 -20.53
N ARG A 33 4.16 8.45 -19.27
CA ARG A 33 5.40 7.78 -18.86
C ARG A 33 5.30 6.25 -18.87
N GLY A 34 4.08 5.70 -18.82
CA GLY A 34 3.84 4.26 -18.70
C GLY A 34 4.29 3.69 -17.35
N ILE A 35 4.27 4.49 -16.29
CA ILE A 35 4.64 4.11 -14.91
C ILE A 35 3.59 4.58 -13.94
N THR A 36 3.37 3.82 -12.87
CA THR A 36 2.52 4.22 -11.74
C THR A 36 3.22 5.31 -10.93
N ILE A 37 2.52 6.41 -10.66
CA ILE A 37 2.99 7.54 -9.86
C ILE A 37 2.21 7.64 -8.55
N ASN A 38 0.90 7.55 -8.63
CA ASN A 38 -0.01 7.65 -7.52
C ASN A 38 -0.41 6.26 -7.01
N ILE A 39 -0.76 6.19 -5.72
CA ILE A 39 -1.35 4.98 -5.16
C ILE A 39 -2.75 4.83 -5.75
N SER A 40 -3.10 3.62 -6.18
CA SER A 40 -4.46 3.29 -6.57
C SER A 40 -5.00 2.11 -5.77
N HIS A 41 -6.29 2.18 -5.42
CA HIS A 41 -6.98 1.15 -4.66
C HIS A 41 -7.95 0.38 -5.57
N GLN A 42 -7.85 -0.92 -5.55
CA GLN A 42 -8.75 -1.82 -6.27
C GLN A 42 -9.41 -2.79 -5.30
N GLU A 43 -10.67 -3.12 -5.55
CA GLU A 43 -11.43 -4.09 -4.76
C GLU A 43 -11.62 -5.37 -5.55
N TYR A 44 -11.38 -6.51 -4.91
CA TYR A 44 -11.75 -7.82 -5.46
C TYR A 44 -11.89 -8.85 -4.34
N GLU A 45 -12.47 -9.98 -4.67
CA GLU A 45 -12.70 -11.09 -3.76
C GLU A 45 -12.09 -12.37 -4.31
N THR A 46 -11.78 -13.28 -3.43
CA THR A 46 -11.60 -14.71 -3.72
C THR A 46 -12.74 -15.49 -3.08
N ASP A 47 -12.75 -16.80 -3.21
CA ASP A 47 -13.76 -17.63 -2.54
C ASP A 47 -13.68 -17.55 -1.01
N THR A 48 -12.57 -17.10 -0.46
CA THR A 48 -12.28 -17.12 0.99
C THR A 48 -12.12 -15.74 1.60
N ARG A 49 -11.80 -14.70 0.81
CA ARG A 49 -11.38 -13.41 1.35
C ARG A 49 -11.72 -12.24 0.44
N HIS A 50 -12.01 -11.10 1.05
CA HIS A 50 -12.15 -9.80 0.40
C HIS A 50 -10.86 -8.99 0.53
N TYR A 51 -10.43 -8.34 -0.55
CA TYR A 51 -9.19 -7.59 -0.64
C TYR A 51 -9.40 -6.13 -1.04
N ALA A 52 -8.74 -5.23 -0.31
CA ALA A 52 -8.40 -3.90 -0.79
C ALA A 52 -6.96 -3.96 -1.30
N HIS A 53 -6.78 -3.98 -2.61
CA HIS A 53 -5.48 -4.03 -3.26
C HIS A 53 -4.93 -2.63 -3.45
N VAL A 54 -3.74 -2.38 -2.95
CA VAL A 54 -3.04 -1.09 -3.07
C VAL A 54 -1.95 -1.24 -4.12
N ASP A 55 -2.14 -0.62 -5.27
CA ASP A 55 -1.13 -0.55 -6.33
C ASP A 55 -0.21 0.64 -6.06
N CYS A 56 1.07 0.35 -5.80
CA CYS A 56 2.08 1.32 -5.41
C CYS A 56 3.08 1.57 -6.53
N PRO A 57 3.58 2.82 -6.69
CA PRO A 57 4.65 3.09 -7.63
C PRO A 57 5.94 2.37 -7.23
N GLY A 58 6.64 1.79 -8.23
CA GLY A 58 7.93 1.13 -8.03
C GLY A 58 9.14 1.99 -8.32
N HIS A 59 8.96 3.17 -8.95
CA HIS A 59 10.06 4.03 -9.38
C HIS A 59 10.61 4.87 -8.22
N ALA A 60 11.94 5.00 -8.13
CA ALA A 60 12.62 5.71 -7.03
C ALA A 60 12.16 7.16 -6.83
N ASP A 61 11.77 7.87 -7.90
CA ASP A 61 11.26 9.25 -7.81
C ASP A 61 9.97 9.36 -6.99
N PHE A 62 9.22 8.26 -6.86
CA PHE A 62 7.91 8.22 -6.18
C PHE A 62 7.95 7.41 -4.87
N ILE A 63 9.13 7.24 -4.29
CA ILE A 63 9.35 6.49 -3.03
C ILE A 63 8.44 6.98 -1.89
N LYS A 64 8.11 8.27 -1.85
CA LYS A 64 7.19 8.82 -0.84
C LYS A 64 5.79 8.20 -0.92
N ASN A 65 5.26 8.08 -2.14
CA ASN A 65 3.95 7.47 -2.37
C ASN A 65 3.99 5.99 -2.04
N MET A 66 5.09 5.31 -2.40
CA MET A 66 5.29 3.91 -2.03
C MET A 66 5.34 3.70 -0.51
N ILE A 67 6.08 4.53 0.26
CA ILE A 67 6.15 4.43 1.72
C ILE A 67 4.76 4.56 2.35
N THR A 68 3.98 5.54 1.91
CA THR A 68 2.63 5.78 2.47
C THR A 68 1.62 4.72 2.06
N GLY A 69 1.77 4.11 0.89
CA GLY A 69 0.98 2.96 0.46
C GLY A 69 1.34 1.69 1.23
N ALA A 70 2.64 1.43 1.37
CA ALA A 70 3.15 0.27 2.10
C ALA A 70 2.69 0.24 3.56
N ALA A 71 2.60 1.39 4.22
CA ALA A 71 2.11 1.49 5.60
C ALA A 71 0.64 1.04 5.79
N GLN A 72 -0.11 0.86 4.71
CA GLN A 72 -1.50 0.41 4.74
C GLN A 72 -1.65 -1.10 4.48
N MET A 73 -0.58 -1.79 4.11
CA MET A 73 -0.62 -3.19 3.69
C MET A 73 -0.53 -4.16 4.88
N ASP A 74 -1.28 -5.25 4.80
CA ASP A 74 -1.21 -6.39 5.72
C ASP A 74 -0.31 -7.51 5.16
N GLY A 75 -0.12 -7.54 3.86
CA GLY A 75 0.73 -8.41 3.11
C GLY A 75 1.11 -7.77 1.79
N ALA A 76 2.08 -8.30 1.08
CA ALA A 76 2.53 -7.74 -0.18
C ALA A 76 2.70 -8.78 -1.29
N ILE A 77 2.47 -8.36 -2.52
CA ILE A 77 2.88 -9.07 -3.73
C ILE A 77 4.11 -8.34 -4.27
N LEU A 78 5.27 -8.96 -4.19
CA LEU A 78 6.49 -8.45 -4.79
C LEU A 78 6.56 -8.86 -6.25
N VAL A 79 6.64 -7.88 -7.15
CA VAL A 79 6.72 -8.13 -8.59
C VAL A 79 8.14 -7.91 -9.07
N VAL A 80 8.75 -8.93 -9.66
CA VAL A 80 10.11 -8.89 -10.23
C VAL A 80 10.04 -9.31 -11.68
N ALA A 81 10.74 -8.60 -12.58
CA ALA A 81 10.84 -9.02 -13.97
C ALA A 81 11.82 -10.19 -14.09
N GLY A 82 11.40 -11.31 -14.70
CA GLY A 82 12.27 -12.45 -14.94
C GLY A 82 13.43 -12.13 -15.89
N THR A 83 13.26 -11.12 -16.75
CA THR A 83 14.32 -10.64 -17.66
C THR A 83 15.47 -9.92 -16.96
N ASP A 84 15.18 -9.24 -15.85
CA ASP A 84 16.13 -8.32 -15.19
C ASP A 84 16.58 -8.83 -13.81
N GLY A 85 15.80 -9.75 -13.22
CA GLY A 85 16.01 -10.20 -11.84
C GLY A 85 15.79 -9.12 -10.78
N PRO A 86 16.18 -9.36 -9.51
CA PRO A 86 16.02 -8.39 -8.43
C PRO A 86 17.05 -7.25 -8.55
N MET A 87 16.57 -6.06 -8.86
CA MET A 87 17.37 -4.84 -8.99
C MET A 87 17.47 -4.09 -7.64
N GLN A 88 18.16 -2.94 -7.63
CA GLN A 88 18.29 -2.10 -6.45
C GLN A 88 16.93 -1.72 -5.86
N GLN A 89 15.98 -1.31 -6.69
CA GLN A 89 14.63 -0.95 -6.25
C GLN A 89 13.91 -2.13 -5.57
N THR A 90 14.10 -3.34 -6.05
CA THR A 90 13.53 -4.55 -5.42
C THR A 90 14.01 -4.69 -3.98
N ARG A 91 15.29 -4.43 -3.73
CA ARG A 91 15.89 -4.46 -2.37
C ARG A 91 15.30 -3.38 -1.48
N GLU A 92 15.14 -2.17 -2.00
CA GLU A 92 14.53 -1.04 -1.30
C GLU A 92 13.06 -1.34 -0.93
N HIS A 93 12.31 -1.97 -1.84
CA HIS A 93 10.91 -2.35 -1.61
C HIS A 93 10.78 -3.43 -0.52
N ILE A 94 11.61 -4.48 -0.54
CA ILE A 94 11.60 -5.53 0.49
C ILE A 94 11.98 -4.94 1.84
N LEU A 95 13.03 -4.12 1.89
CA LEU A 95 13.45 -3.44 3.11
C LEU A 95 12.33 -2.57 3.67
N LEU A 96 11.68 -1.77 2.82
CA LEU A 96 10.57 -0.91 3.24
C LEU A 96 9.39 -1.75 3.76
N ALA A 97 9.00 -2.81 3.07
CA ALA A 97 7.96 -3.72 3.53
C ALA A 97 8.27 -4.26 4.93
N SER A 98 9.53 -4.66 5.18
CA SER A 98 9.99 -5.09 6.51
C SER A 98 9.88 -3.98 7.56
N GLN A 99 10.24 -2.74 7.22
CA GLN A 99 10.21 -1.60 8.15
C GLN A 99 8.80 -1.12 8.50
N VAL A 100 7.87 -1.21 7.57
CA VAL A 100 6.45 -0.85 7.83
C VAL A 100 5.65 -1.96 8.48
N GLY A 101 6.27 -3.13 8.72
CA GLY A 101 5.65 -4.23 9.44
C GLY A 101 4.78 -5.14 8.57
N VAL A 102 5.08 -5.28 7.29
CA VAL A 102 4.48 -6.32 6.44
C VAL A 102 5.01 -7.69 6.89
N ASP A 103 4.13 -8.57 7.34
CA ASP A 103 4.54 -9.87 7.88
C ASP A 103 4.92 -10.89 6.80
N ARG A 104 4.21 -10.87 5.67
CA ARG A 104 4.34 -11.87 4.61
C ARG A 104 4.36 -11.23 3.22
N ILE A 105 5.22 -11.78 2.38
CA ILE A 105 5.34 -11.41 0.97
C ILE A 105 5.09 -12.66 0.13
N VAL A 106 4.31 -12.51 -0.94
CA VAL A 106 4.20 -13.47 -2.04
C VAL A 106 4.91 -12.87 -3.24
N VAL A 107 5.62 -13.66 -4.03
CA VAL A 107 6.39 -13.15 -5.17
C VAL A 107 5.74 -13.54 -6.50
N PHE A 108 5.71 -12.61 -7.44
CA PHE A 108 5.36 -12.86 -8.83
C PHE A 108 6.53 -12.50 -9.74
N ILE A 109 7.20 -13.51 -10.31
CA ILE A 109 8.21 -13.30 -11.35
C ILE A 109 7.47 -13.11 -12.67
N ASN A 110 7.42 -11.85 -13.11
CA ASN A 110 6.67 -11.42 -14.30
C ASN A 110 7.53 -11.45 -15.55
N LYS A 111 6.91 -11.33 -16.72
CA LYS A 111 7.54 -11.37 -18.06
C LYS A 111 8.25 -12.70 -18.37
N ALA A 112 7.79 -13.80 -17.81
CA ALA A 112 8.36 -15.11 -18.08
C ALA A 112 8.27 -15.50 -19.57
N ASP A 113 7.30 -14.95 -20.30
CA ASP A 113 7.14 -15.09 -21.76
C ASP A 113 8.28 -14.46 -22.58
N GLN A 114 9.15 -13.68 -21.97
CA GLN A 114 10.31 -13.02 -22.61
C GLN A 114 11.64 -13.68 -22.23
N VAL A 115 11.61 -14.75 -21.45
CA VAL A 115 12.81 -15.47 -21.00
C VAL A 115 12.84 -16.82 -21.69
N ASP A 116 13.83 -17.00 -22.59
CA ASP A 116 13.97 -18.24 -23.37
C ASP A 116 14.63 -19.36 -22.56
N ASP A 117 15.46 -19.02 -21.58
CA ASP A 117 16.20 -19.97 -20.76
C ASP A 117 15.55 -20.17 -19.38
N PRO A 118 14.98 -21.36 -19.12
CA PRO A 118 14.39 -21.65 -17.81
C PRO A 118 15.38 -21.57 -16.64
N GLU A 119 16.67 -21.86 -16.86
CA GLU A 119 17.70 -21.79 -15.81
C GLU A 119 17.86 -20.35 -15.28
N LEU A 120 17.63 -19.35 -16.14
CA LEU A 120 17.65 -17.94 -15.72
C LEU A 120 16.53 -17.63 -14.73
N LEU A 121 15.33 -18.18 -14.92
CA LEU A 121 14.22 -18.00 -14.00
C LEU A 121 14.48 -18.67 -12.65
N GLU A 122 15.13 -19.85 -12.65
CA GLU A 122 15.55 -20.53 -11.41
C GLU A 122 16.60 -19.69 -10.65
N LEU A 123 17.55 -19.09 -11.36
CA LEU A 123 18.55 -18.20 -10.76
C LEU A 123 17.89 -16.96 -10.13
N VAL A 124 16.96 -16.32 -10.84
CA VAL A 124 16.20 -15.18 -10.33
C VAL A 124 15.41 -15.57 -9.08
N GLU A 125 14.79 -16.74 -9.05
CA GLU A 125 14.09 -17.25 -7.88
C GLU A 125 15.05 -17.41 -6.68
N MET A 126 16.22 -18.01 -6.88
CA MET A 126 17.23 -18.19 -5.83
C MET A 126 17.68 -16.84 -5.26
N GLU A 127 18.00 -15.86 -6.11
CA GLU A 127 18.39 -14.52 -5.68
C GLU A 127 17.29 -13.81 -4.86
N ILE A 128 16.03 -13.98 -5.25
CA ILE A 128 14.89 -13.42 -4.52
C ILE A 128 14.78 -14.07 -3.14
N ARG A 129 14.91 -15.40 -3.02
CA ARG A 129 14.85 -16.12 -1.74
C ARG A 129 15.94 -15.68 -0.78
N GLU A 130 17.19 -15.54 -1.27
CA GLU A 130 18.30 -15.01 -0.48
C GLU A 130 18.04 -13.59 -0.02
N LEU A 131 17.51 -12.75 -0.91
CA LEU A 131 17.19 -11.36 -0.59
C LEU A 131 16.08 -11.23 0.46
N LEU A 132 15.01 -12.03 0.35
CA LEU A 132 13.94 -12.08 1.35
C LEU A 132 14.47 -12.51 2.72
N SER A 133 15.30 -13.57 2.76
CA SER A 133 15.93 -14.07 3.99
C SER A 133 16.84 -13.02 4.64
N LYS A 134 17.60 -12.26 3.83
CA LYS A 134 18.44 -11.15 4.31
C LYS A 134 17.62 -10.08 5.05
N TYR A 135 16.41 -9.78 4.60
CA TYR A 135 15.51 -8.80 5.20
C TYR A 135 14.49 -9.39 6.17
N LYS A 136 14.75 -10.61 6.69
CA LYS A 136 13.98 -11.30 7.75
C LYS A 136 12.61 -11.80 7.32
N PHE A 137 12.35 -11.95 6.03
CA PHE A 137 11.21 -12.70 5.54
C PHE A 137 11.57 -14.18 5.42
N ASP A 138 10.57 -15.04 5.39
CA ASP A 138 10.72 -16.48 5.22
C ASP A 138 11.01 -16.81 3.74
N GLY A 139 12.26 -16.59 3.29
CA GLY A 139 12.65 -16.79 1.89
C GLY A 139 12.47 -18.23 1.41
N ASP A 140 12.67 -19.22 2.29
CA ASP A 140 12.60 -20.62 1.92
C ASP A 140 11.15 -21.06 1.62
N ASN A 141 10.17 -20.60 2.41
CA ASN A 141 8.77 -20.99 2.29
C ASN A 141 7.91 -19.96 1.54
N THR A 142 8.46 -18.80 1.19
CA THR A 142 7.72 -17.79 0.42
C THR A 142 7.26 -18.35 -0.92
N PRO A 143 5.94 -18.32 -1.24
CA PRO A 143 5.44 -18.71 -2.54
C PRO A 143 5.98 -17.78 -3.64
N ILE A 144 6.55 -18.37 -4.67
CA ILE A 144 7.03 -17.67 -5.85
C ILE A 144 6.31 -18.23 -7.07
N ILE A 145 5.57 -17.38 -7.76
CA ILE A 145 4.82 -17.72 -8.95
C ILE A 145 5.50 -17.10 -10.15
N VAL A 146 5.80 -17.92 -11.15
CA VAL A 146 6.43 -17.49 -12.41
C VAL A 146 5.36 -17.41 -13.49
N GLY A 147 5.23 -16.25 -14.15
CA GLY A 147 4.19 -16.06 -15.16
C GLY A 147 4.36 -14.78 -15.99
N SER A 148 3.36 -14.49 -16.80
CA SER A 148 3.26 -13.26 -17.58
C SER A 148 1.92 -12.59 -17.37
N ALA A 149 1.92 -11.46 -16.68
CA ALA A 149 0.72 -10.65 -16.47
C ALA A 149 0.16 -10.11 -17.80
N ARG A 150 1.03 -9.82 -18.78
CA ARG A 150 0.59 -9.35 -20.10
C ARG A 150 -0.16 -10.43 -20.87
N LYS A 151 0.38 -11.64 -20.91
CA LYS A 151 -0.29 -12.77 -21.57
C LYS A 151 -1.63 -13.12 -20.93
N ALA A 152 -1.69 -13.13 -19.59
CA ALA A 152 -2.96 -13.32 -18.89
C ALA A 152 -3.97 -12.21 -19.23
N LEU A 153 -3.51 -10.95 -19.30
CA LEU A 153 -4.36 -9.82 -19.67
C LEU A 153 -4.83 -9.91 -21.12
N ASP A 154 -3.99 -10.36 -22.06
CA ASP A 154 -4.39 -10.59 -23.46
C ASP A 154 -5.56 -11.60 -23.57
N VAL A 155 -5.55 -12.66 -22.74
CA VAL A 155 -6.67 -13.61 -22.65
C VAL A 155 -7.93 -12.94 -22.12
N VAL A 156 -7.81 -12.11 -21.07
CA VAL A 156 -8.94 -11.35 -20.53
C VAL A 156 -9.52 -10.38 -21.58
N GLU A 157 -8.66 -9.64 -22.27
CA GLU A 157 -9.05 -8.67 -23.30
C GLU A 157 -9.68 -9.33 -24.54
N SER A 158 -9.45 -10.62 -24.78
CA SER A 158 -10.12 -11.39 -25.85
C SER A 158 -11.63 -11.57 -25.62
N GLY A 159 -12.11 -11.29 -24.41
CA GLY A 159 -13.52 -11.39 -24.04
C GLY A 159 -14.01 -12.81 -23.69
N ASN A 160 -13.18 -13.82 -23.83
CA ASN A 160 -13.49 -15.20 -23.46
C ASN A 160 -12.37 -15.79 -22.61
N VAL A 161 -12.45 -15.58 -21.30
CA VAL A 161 -11.41 -16.02 -20.36
C VAL A 161 -11.40 -17.53 -20.25
N ASN A 162 -10.34 -18.14 -20.77
CA ASN A 162 -10.09 -19.56 -20.60
C ASN A 162 -9.30 -19.80 -19.29
N PHE A 163 -9.94 -20.39 -18.28
CA PHE A 163 -9.30 -20.70 -17.00
C PHE A 163 -8.29 -21.85 -17.07
N GLU A 164 -8.25 -22.61 -18.17
CA GLU A 164 -7.23 -23.64 -18.43
C GLU A 164 -5.99 -23.05 -19.13
N ASP A 165 -6.03 -21.79 -19.54
CA ASP A 165 -4.87 -21.11 -20.09
C ASP A 165 -3.73 -21.05 -19.06
N GLU A 166 -2.51 -21.28 -19.52
CA GLU A 166 -1.32 -21.35 -18.68
C GLU A 166 -1.13 -20.07 -17.85
N TYR A 167 -1.22 -18.90 -18.48
CA TYR A 167 -0.97 -17.62 -17.81
C TYR A 167 -2.11 -17.21 -16.92
N VAL A 168 -3.35 -17.53 -17.26
CA VAL A 168 -4.54 -17.31 -16.40
C VAL A 168 -4.43 -18.16 -15.14
N LYS A 169 -3.98 -19.43 -15.26
CA LYS A 169 -3.71 -20.29 -14.10
C LYS A 169 -2.68 -19.68 -13.17
N LYS A 170 -1.63 -19.06 -13.69
CA LYS A 170 -0.62 -18.38 -12.83
C LYS A 170 -1.20 -17.21 -12.03
N ILE A 171 -2.16 -16.48 -12.57
CA ILE A 171 -2.89 -15.46 -11.79
C ILE A 171 -3.73 -16.10 -10.68
N LEU A 172 -4.40 -17.21 -10.97
CA LEU A 172 -5.16 -17.95 -9.96
C LEU A 172 -4.26 -18.58 -8.89
N ASP A 173 -3.10 -19.14 -9.29
CA ASP A 173 -2.08 -19.65 -8.37
C ASP A 173 -1.55 -18.54 -7.45
N LEU A 174 -1.32 -17.34 -7.99
CA LEU A 174 -0.94 -16.17 -7.21
C LEU A 174 -2.00 -15.82 -6.17
N MET A 175 -3.27 -15.78 -6.55
CA MET A 175 -4.34 -15.46 -5.62
C MET A 175 -4.52 -16.53 -4.55
N ASN A 176 -4.37 -17.81 -4.92
CA ASN A 176 -4.37 -18.90 -3.96
C ASN A 176 -3.18 -18.81 -2.99
N ALA A 177 -2.00 -18.43 -3.47
CA ALA A 177 -0.84 -18.21 -2.61
C ALA A 177 -1.06 -17.04 -1.63
N VAL A 178 -1.68 -15.95 -2.10
CA VAL A 178 -2.07 -14.82 -1.23
C VAL A 178 -3.07 -15.26 -0.16
N ASP A 179 -4.11 -16.03 -0.54
CA ASP A 179 -5.13 -16.54 0.39
C ASP A 179 -4.55 -17.46 1.48
N THR A 180 -3.59 -18.29 1.11
CA THR A 180 -3.09 -19.36 2.01
C THR A 180 -1.86 -18.95 2.79
N PHE A 181 -0.99 -18.11 2.22
CA PHE A 181 0.29 -17.74 2.85
C PHE A 181 0.21 -16.46 3.67
N ILE A 182 -0.55 -15.45 3.23
CA ILE A 182 -0.73 -14.22 4.00
C ILE A 182 -1.83 -14.44 5.04
N PRO A 183 -1.53 -14.33 6.35
CA PRO A 183 -2.53 -14.55 7.39
C PRO A 183 -3.61 -13.47 7.35
N THR A 184 -4.82 -13.82 7.78
CA THR A 184 -5.85 -12.79 8.04
C THR A 184 -5.41 -11.97 9.25
N PRO A 185 -5.23 -10.65 9.11
CA PRO A 185 -4.71 -9.85 10.21
C PRO A 185 -5.74 -9.71 11.33
N GLU A 186 -5.25 -9.73 12.57
CA GLU A 186 -6.06 -9.36 13.72
C GLU A 186 -6.37 -7.86 13.68
N ARG A 187 -7.64 -7.50 13.90
CA ARG A 187 -8.11 -6.12 13.82
C ARG A 187 -8.46 -5.59 15.20
N ASP A 188 -7.90 -4.47 15.57
CA ASP A 188 -8.16 -3.74 16.83
C ASP A 188 -9.53 -3.07 16.83
N LYS A 189 -10.62 -3.85 16.69
CA LYS A 189 -11.99 -3.33 16.58
C LYS A 189 -12.51 -2.70 17.87
N ASP A 190 -12.03 -3.16 19.02
CA ASP A 190 -12.48 -2.71 20.35
C ASP A 190 -11.76 -1.44 20.83
N LYS A 191 -10.71 -1.01 20.15
CA LYS A 191 -10.04 0.25 20.46
C LYS A 191 -10.82 1.46 19.96
N THR A 192 -10.49 2.65 20.46
CA THR A 192 -11.10 3.89 19.99
C THR A 192 -10.78 4.13 18.52
N PHE A 193 -11.78 4.57 17.75
CA PHE A 193 -11.68 4.84 16.33
C PHE A 193 -10.51 5.77 15.97
N LEU A 194 -9.78 5.41 14.93
CA LEU A 194 -8.71 6.22 14.34
C LEU A 194 -8.54 5.87 12.86
N MET A 195 -8.52 6.91 12.03
CA MET A 195 -8.25 6.82 10.58
C MET A 195 -7.27 7.91 10.17
N ALA A 196 -6.17 7.54 9.50
CA ALA A 196 -5.28 8.52 8.88
C ALA A 196 -5.86 8.99 7.54
N VAL A 197 -5.83 10.31 7.30
CA VAL A 197 -6.32 10.90 6.06
C VAL A 197 -5.30 10.70 4.95
N GLU A 198 -5.71 10.06 3.87
CA GLU A 198 -4.89 9.79 2.69
C GLU A 198 -5.17 10.78 1.56
N ASP A 199 -6.45 11.01 1.28
CA ASP A 199 -6.87 11.99 0.27
C ASP A 199 -8.14 12.72 0.72
N VAL A 200 -8.38 13.88 0.13
CA VAL A 200 -9.52 14.73 0.43
C VAL A 200 -10.10 15.31 -0.85
N PHE A 201 -11.38 15.12 -1.06
CA PHE A 201 -12.09 15.68 -2.20
C PHE A 201 -13.47 16.20 -1.82
N THR A 202 -14.07 16.93 -2.71
CA THR A 202 -15.41 17.49 -2.52
C THR A 202 -16.39 16.83 -3.46
N ILE A 203 -17.52 16.37 -2.92
CA ILE A 203 -18.65 15.93 -3.72
C ILE A 203 -19.65 17.08 -3.82
N THR A 204 -19.91 17.56 -5.03
CA THR A 204 -20.85 18.66 -5.29
C THR A 204 -22.22 18.34 -4.66
N GLY A 205 -22.72 19.25 -3.82
CA GLY A 205 -24.00 19.11 -3.13
C GLY A 205 -23.99 18.17 -1.91
N ARG A 206 -22.89 17.47 -1.62
CA ARG A 206 -22.77 16.60 -0.43
C ARG A 206 -21.78 17.10 0.61
N GLY A 207 -20.63 17.63 0.18
CA GLY A 207 -19.62 18.17 1.08
C GLY A 207 -18.24 17.54 0.90
N THR A 208 -17.39 17.67 1.92
CA THR A 208 -16.01 17.20 1.91
C THR A 208 -15.95 15.73 2.35
N VAL A 209 -15.23 14.93 1.59
CA VAL A 209 -14.94 13.53 1.88
C VAL A 209 -13.45 13.38 2.16
N ALA A 210 -13.12 12.76 3.28
CA ALA A 210 -11.77 12.32 3.60
C ALA A 210 -11.68 10.80 3.43
N THR A 211 -10.71 10.34 2.66
CA THR A 211 -10.44 8.90 2.50
C THR A 211 -9.27 8.45 3.33
N GLY A 212 -9.27 7.18 3.68
CA GLY A 212 -8.17 6.54 4.38
C GLY A 212 -8.53 5.14 4.86
N ARG A 213 -7.52 4.46 5.39
CA ARG A 213 -7.72 3.19 6.07
C ARG A 213 -8.04 3.42 7.54
N VAL A 214 -9.05 2.73 8.04
CA VAL A 214 -9.34 2.68 9.48
C VAL A 214 -8.26 1.83 10.16
N GLU A 215 -7.44 2.45 11.01
CA GLU A 215 -6.35 1.75 11.69
C GLU A 215 -6.85 0.92 12.87
N ARG A 216 -7.82 1.45 13.60
CA ARG A 216 -8.40 0.79 14.78
C ARG A 216 -9.81 1.32 15.10
N GLY A 217 -10.54 0.53 15.86
CA GLY A 217 -11.87 0.87 16.34
C GLY A 217 -12.95 0.76 15.29
N GLN A 218 -14.08 1.32 15.61
CA GLN A 218 -15.28 1.39 14.76
C GLN A 218 -15.85 2.80 14.77
N LEU A 219 -16.47 3.21 13.66
CA LEU A 219 -17.21 4.45 13.52
C LEU A 219 -18.55 4.17 12.85
N LYS A 220 -19.63 4.67 13.43
CA LYS A 220 -20.97 4.63 12.81
C LYS A 220 -21.27 5.94 12.10
N SER A 221 -22.12 5.86 11.08
CA SER A 221 -22.69 7.06 10.47
C SER A 221 -23.42 7.91 11.55
N MET A 222 -23.33 9.22 11.43
CA MET A 222 -23.87 10.23 12.34
C MET A 222 -23.12 10.37 13.68
N GLU A 223 -21.98 9.69 13.88
CA GLU A 223 -21.15 9.92 15.06
C GLU A 223 -20.26 11.16 14.93
N GLU A 224 -19.94 11.75 16.09
CA GLU A 224 -19.00 12.88 16.21
C GLU A 224 -17.56 12.38 16.10
N VAL A 225 -16.77 13.08 15.31
CA VAL A 225 -15.34 12.83 15.11
C VAL A 225 -14.55 14.11 15.29
N GLU A 226 -13.26 13.98 15.51
CA GLU A 226 -12.32 15.08 15.64
C GLU A 226 -11.19 14.92 14.61
N ILE A 227 -10.91 16.00 13.88
CA ILE A 227 -9.79 16.10 12.94
C ILE A 227 -8.60 16.67 13.70
N VAL A 228 -7.48 15.96 13.71
CA VAL A 228 -6.29 16.28 14.52
C VAL A 228 -5.02 16.22 13.66
N GLY A 229 -4.06 17.06 13.95
CA GLY A 229 -2.75 17.14 13.29
C GLY A 229 -2.63 18.34 12.37
N LEU A 230 -1.43 18.70 11.97
CA LEU A 230 -1.01 19.77 11.06
C LEU A 230 -1.61 21.18 11.33
N SER A 231 -2.78 21.27 11.93
CA SER A 231 -3.43 22.52 12.37
C SER A 231 -3.14 22.83 13.83
N GLU A 232 -3.31 24.10 14.24
CA GLU A 232 -3.06 24.53 15.62
C GLU A 232 -4.08 23.98 16.63
N ALA A 233 -5.33 23.76 16.21
CA ALA A 233 -6.39 23.26 17.07
C ALA A 233 -7.15 22.10 16.41
N PRO A 234 -7.54 21.08 17.19
CA PRO A 234 -8.43 20.02 16.75
C PRO A 234 -9.79 20.58 16.33
N ARG A 235 -10.37 20.00 15.28
CA ARG A 235 -11.69 20.40 14.78
C ARG A 235 -12.70 19.26 14.93
N LYS A 236 -13.77 19.50 15.65
CA LYS A 236 -14.90 18.56 15.80
C LYS A 236 -15.86 18.69 14.62
N THR A 237 -16.38 17.57 14.17
CA THR A 237 -17.41 17.47 13.14
C THR A 237 -18.20 16.18 13.30
N VAL A 238 -19.20 15.96 12.42
CA VAL A 238 -19.99 14.73 12.38
C VAL A 238 -19.73 14.02 11.06
N CYS A 239 -19.45 12.73 11.13
CA CYS A 239 -19.41 11.86 9.97
C CYS A 239 -20.84 11.54 9.53
N THR A 240 -21.31 12.14 8.43
CA THR A 240 -22.70 11.98 7.97
C THR A 240 -22.91 10.84 6.98
N GLY A 241 -21.84 10.22 6.52
CA GLY A 241 -21.90 9.08 5.61
C GLY A 241 -20.57 8.38 5.54
N ILE A 242 -20.61 7.10 5.31
CA ILE A 242 -19.44 6.22 5.16
C ILE A 242 -19.62 5.48 3.83
N GLU A 243 -18.61 5.51 2.99
CA GLU A 243 -18.63 4.83 1.70
C GLU A 243 -17.35 4.01 1.53
N MET A 244 -17.49 2.78 1.07
CA MET A 244 -16.40 1.89 0.70
C MET A 244 -16.65 1.37 -0.71
N PHE A 245 -15.74 1.63 -1.65
CA PHE A 245 -15.85 1.21 -3.06
C PHE A 245 -17.24 1.46 -3.67
N ARG A 246 -17.78 2.68 -3.48
CA ARG A 246 -19.10 3.12 -3.94
C ARG A 246 -20.32 2.43 -3.27
N LYS A 247 -20.10 1.67 -2.20
CA LYS A 247 -21.15 1.11 -1.36
C LYS A 247 -21.30 1.95 -0.11
N LEU A 248 -22.52 2.38 0.21
CA LEU A 248 -22.80 3.08 1.47
C LEU A 248 -22.83 2.09 2.62
N LEU A 249 -22.20 2.46 3.73
CA LEU A 249 -22.10 1.63 4.93
C LEU A 249 -22.76 2.37 6.11
N ASP A 250 -23.37 1.60 7.03
CA ASP A 250 -23.87 2.12 8.31
C ASP A 250 -22.74 2.36 9.30
N TYR A 251 -21.68 1.59 9.21
CA TYR A 251 -20.46 1.72 10.02
C TYR A 251 -19.23 1.23 9.26
N CYS A 252 -18.06 1.61 9.75
CA CYS A 252 -16.78 1.06 9.33
C CYS A 252 -15.95 0.62 10.54
N GLU A 253 -14.98 -0.28 10.29
CA GLU A 253 -14.14 -0.85 11.33
C GLU A 253 -12.67 -0.97 10.91
N ALA A 254 -11.81 -1.31 11.88
CA ALA A 254 -10.38 -1.49 11.65
C ALA A 254 -10.11 -2.40 10.45
N GLY A 255 -9.32 -1.90 9.51
CA GLY A 255 -8.96 -2.56 8.25
C GLY A 255 -9.69 -2.04 7.03
N ASP A 256 -10.85 -1.38 7.18
CA ASP A 256 -11.62 -0.87 6.06
C ASP A 256 -10.95 0.35 5.42
N ASN A 257 -10.95 0.41 4.09
CA ASN A 257 -10.59 1.60 3.32
C ASN A 257 -11.87 2.36 2.96
N VAL A 258 -12.07 3.52 3.56
CA VAL A 258 -13.35 4.24 3.50
C VAL A 258 -13.20 5.71 3.15
N GLY A 259 -14.26 6.27 2.58
CA GLY A 259 -14.49 7.69 2.48
C GLY A 259 -15.50 8.14 3.54
N LEU A 260 -15.11 9.08 4.38
CA LEU A 260 -15.94 9.69 5.41
C LEU A 260 -16.46 11.04 4.94
N LEU A 261 -17.77 11.18 4.80
CA LEU A 261 -18.43 12.45 4.50
C LEU A 261 -18.54 13.28 5.78
N LEU A 262 -17.87 14.45 5.82
CA LEU A 262 -17.74 15.29 6.99
C LEU A 262 -18.61 16.54 6.88
N ARG A 263 -19.45 16.78 7.90
CA ARG A 263 -20.39 17.90 7.93
C ARG A 263 -19.67 19.23 8.15
N GLY A 264 -19.90 20.20 7.25
CA GLY A 264 -19.44 21.58 7.43
C GLY A 264 -17.92 21.73 7.50
N VAL A 265 -17.17 20.78 6.94
CA VAL A 265 -15.72 20.84 6.79
C VAL A 265 -15.39 21.39 5.41
N ASP A 266 -14.62 22.47 5.36
CA ASP A 266 -14.07 22.99 4.11
C ASP A 266 -12.94 22.09 3.64
N ARG A 267 -12.87 21.86 2.31
CA ARG A 267 -11.81 21.03 1.67
C ARG A 267 -10.40 21.49 2.08
N ASN A 268 -10.19 22.80 2.17
CA ASN A 268 -8.89 23.39 2.49
C ASN A 268 -8.54 23.34 3.99
N SER A 269 -9.44 22.91 4.84
CA SER A 269 -9.23 22.79 6.29
C SER A 269 -8.88 21.37 6.74
N ILE A 270 -8.80 20.44 5.82
CA ILE A 270 -8.36 19.07 6.04
C ILE A 270 -7.44 18.65 4.89
N GLU A 271 -6.36 17.98 5.23
CA GLU A 271 -5.36 17.56 4.26
C GLU A 271 -4.78 16.19 4.61
N ARG A 272 -4.12 15.58 3.63
CA ARG A 272 -3.38 14.34 3.81
C ARG A 272 -2.42 14.45 5.00
N GLY A 273 -2.36 13.40 5.82
CA GLY A 273 -1.51 13.35 7.00
C GLY A 273 -2.20 13.77 8.29
N MET A 274 -3.35 14.43 8.22
CA MET A 274 -4.21 14.60 9.39
C MET A 274 -4.83 13.26 9.79
N VAL A 275 -5.40 13.21 10.98
CA VAL A 275 -6.04 12.02 11.55
C VAL A 275 -7.45 12.35 11.96
N ILE A 276 -8.40 11.47 11.64
CA ILE A 276 -9.78 11.51 12.13
C ILE A 276 -9.89 10.49 13.24
N ALA A 277 -10.33 10.93 14.40
CA ALA A 277 -10.43 10.09 15.58
C ALA A 277 -11.68 10.40 16.40
N LYS A 278 -11.96 9.56 17.40
CA LYS A 278 -12.98 9.86 18.40
C LYS A 278 -12.55 11.10 19.21
N PRO A 279 -13.46 12.07 19.47
CA PRO A 279 -13.10 13.32 20.12
C PRO A 279 -12.34 13.15 21.43
N GLY A 280 -11.24 13.90 21.60
CA GLY A 280 -10.42 13.91 22.81
C GLY A 280 -9.55 12.69 23.06
N THR A 281 -9.45 11.75 22.11
CA THR A 281 -8.72 10.49 22.32
C THR A 281 -7.27 10.53 21.89
N ILE A 282 -6.89 11.50 21.05
CA ILE A 282 -5.50 11.67 20.58
C ILE A 282 -5.07 13.13 20.64
N LYS A 283 -3.76 13.35 20.71
CA LYS A 283 -3.13 14.67 20.65
C LYS A 283 -1.92 14.64 19.72
N PRO A 284 -1.68 15.70 18.93
CA PRO A 284 -0.46 15.78 18.13
C PRO A 284 0.75 16.05 19.02
N HIS A 285 1.88 15.50 18.66
CA HIS A 285 3.17 15.70 19.34
C HIS A 285 4.19 16.27 18.38
N ARG A 286 4.96 17.29 18.83
CA ARG A 286 6.03 17.93 18.06
C ARG A 286 7.43 17.43 18.44
N LYS A 287 7.56 16.80 19.62
CA LYS A 287 8.81 16.26 20.14
C LYS A 287 8.59 14.85 20.63
N PHE A 288 9.47 13.94 20.25
CA PHE A 288 9.42 12.54 20.66
C PHE A 288 10.85 11.98 20.73
N LYS A 289 11.01 10.85 21.38
CA LYS A 289 12.23 10.04 21.35
C LYS A 289 11.94 8.81 20.50
N ALA A 290 12.92 8.41 19.71
CA ALA A 290 12.83 7.23 18.86
C ALA A 290 14.14 6.45 18.92
N GLU A 291 14.05 5.15 18.79
CA GLU A 291 15.15 4.29 18.42
C GLU A 291 15.23 4.26 16.90
N VAL A 292 16.42 4.46 16.35
CA VAL A 292 16.61 4.60 14.90
C VAL A 292 17.61 3.57 14.43
N TYR A 293 17.22 2.76 13.46
CA TYR A 293 18.12 1.93 12.68
C TYR A 293 18.64 2.73 11.48
N VAL A 294 19.94 2.91 11.40
CA VAL A 294 20.57 3.63 10.27
C VAL A 294 21.04 2.62 9.26
N LEU A 295 20.53 2.73 8.03
CA LEU A 295 20.91 1.86 6.93
C LEU A 295 22.41 1.98 6.63
N SER A 296 23.08 0.85 6.50
CA SER A 296 24.46 0.78 6.03
C SER A 296 24.58 1.19 4.55
N LYS A 297 25.79 1.49 4.11
CA LYS A 297 26.06 1.78 2.69
C LYS A 297 25.66 0.62 1.77
N GLU A 298 25.85 -0.62 2.21
CA GLU A 298 25.52 -1.83 1.45
C GLU A 298 24.00 -2.04 1.31
N GLU A 299 23.23 -1.49 2.25
CA GLU A 299 21.77 -1.49 2.24
C GLU A 299 21.18 -0.31 1.46
N GLY A 300 22.01 0.51 0.80
CA GLY A 300 21.58 1.70 0.10
C GLY A 300 21.45 2.94 0.99
N GLY A 301 21.98 2.89 2.21
CA GLY A 301 22.01 4.01 3.16
C GLY A 301 22.96 5.13 2.71
N ARG A 302 22.96 6.21 3.50
CA ARG A 302 23.83 7.36 3.20
C ARG A 302 25.31 7.02 3.35
N HIS A 303 26.13 7.76 2.58
CA HIS A 303 27.58 7.63 2.57
C HIS A 303 28.29 8.68 3.42
N THR A 304 27.54 9.64 3.97
CA THR A 304 28.08 10.75 4.75
C THR A 304 27.47 10.71 6.15
N PRO A 305 28.27 10.87 7.20
CA PRO A 305 27.75 10.95 8.55
C PRO A 305 26.85 12.16 8.73
N PHE A 306 26.00 12.11 9.74
CA PHE A 306 25.19 13.25 10.17
C PHE A 306 25.39 13.55 11.66
N VAL A 307 25.17 14.79 12.03
CA VAL A 307 25.35 15.33 13.38
C VAL A 307 24.01 15.84 13.92
N THR A 308 23.99 16.20 15.19
CA THR A 308 22.86 16.92 15.80
C THR A 308 22.48 18.13 14.97
N GLY A 309 21.18 18.34 14.76
CA GLY A 309 20.66 19.39 13.89
C GLY A 309 20.37 18.92 12.46
N TYR A 310 20.69 17.68 12.10
CA TYR A 310 20.32 17.11 10.80
C TYR A 310 18.81 17.16 10.59
N ARG A 311 18.37 17.53 9.39
CA ARG A 311 16.96 17.77 9.05
C ARG A 311 16.49 16.85 7.94
N PRO A 312 16.18 15.58 8.23
CA PRO A 312 15.58 14.65 7.28
C PRO A 312 14.08 14.86 7.15
N GLN A 313 13.48 14.21 6.15
CA GLN A 313 12.05 13.98 6.10
C GLN A 313 11.69 12.76 6.95
N PHE A 314 10.64 12.90 7.75
CA PHE A 314 10.04 11.85 8.55
C PHE A 314 8.69 11.48 7.96
N PHE A 315 8.43 10.20 7.84
CA PHE A 315 7.16 9.68 7.37
C PHE A 315 6.39 9.11 8.55
N PHE A 316 5.18 9.60 8.75
CA PHE A 316 4.25 9.11 9.78
C PHE A 316 2.91 8.81 9.12
N ARG A 317 2.50 7.54 9.05
CA ARG A 317 1.28 7.12 8.36
C ARG A 317 1.23 7.67 6.93
N THR A 318 0.33 8.60 6.68
CA THR A 318 0.10 9.19 5.35
C THR A 318 0.80 10.53 5.13
N THR A 319 1.53 11.06 6.13
CA THR A 319 2.22 12.37 6.03
C THR A 319 3.72 12.23 5.95
N ASP A 320 4.36 13.23 5.37
CA ASP A 320 5.79 13.49 5.47
C ASP A 320 6.05 14.87 6.06
N VAL A 321 6.93 14.95 7.03
CA VAL A 321 7.29 16.21 7.69
C VAL A 321 8.81 16.33 7.82
N THR A 322 9.33 17.54 7.61
CA THR A 322 10.74 17.84 7.90
C THR A 322 10.91 18.06 9.40
N GLY A 323 11.74 17.26 10.02
CA GLY A 323 12.05 17.39 11.43
C GLY A 323 13.54 17.64 11.69
N THR A 324 13.89 17.97 12.92
CA THR A 324 15.28 18.11 13.35
C THR A 324 15.64 16.93 14.26
N LEU A 325 16.70 16.22 13.92
CA LEU A 325 17.20 15.09 14.68
C LEU A 325 18.27 15.59 15.64
N ASN A 326 18.10 15.30 16.93
CA ASN A 326 19.12 15.56 17.95
C ASN A 326 19.67 14.23 18.45
N LEU A 327 20.97 14.06 18.35
CA LEU A 327 21.64 12.87 18.86
C LEU A 327 21.68 12.88 20.39
N PRO A 328 21.78 11.70 21.04
CA PRO A 328 21.98 11.61 22.48
C PRO A 328 23.27 12.31 22.94
N ASP A 329 23.30 12.72 24.20
CA ASP A 329 24.49 13.32 24.80
C ASP A 329 25.71 12.38 24.69
N GLY A 330 26.84 12.89 24.23
CA GLY A 330 28.09 12.15 24.03
C GLY A 330 28.19 11.46 22.65
N VAL A 331 27.18 11.55 21.78
CA VAL A 331 27.25 11.09 20.41
C VAL A 331 27.45 12.29 19.48
N GLU A 332 28.65 12.40 18.92
CA GLU A 332 29.01 13.53 18.03
C GLU A 332 28.43 13.35 16.62
N MET A 333 28.46 12.13 16.12
CA MET A 333 27.96 11.80 14.77
C MET A 333 27.50 10.35 14.67
N VAL A 334 26.73 10.06 13.64
CA VAL A 334 26.27 8.73 13.24
C VAL A 334 26.59 8.51 11.77
#